data_516b39e92063e8eee03914f2ce7c345f
#
_entry.id   516b39e92063e8eee03914f2ce7c345f
#
_cell.length_a   1.000
_cell.length_b   1.000
_cell.length_c   1.000
_cell.angle_alpha   90.00
_cell.angle_beta   90.00
_cell.angle_gamma   90.00
#
_symmetry.space_group_name_H-M   'P 1'
#
loop_
_entity.id
_entity.type
_entity.pdbx_description
1 polymer ?
#
loop_
_entity_poly.entity_id
_entity_poly.type
_entity_poly.pdbx_seq_one_letter_code
_entity_poly.pdbx_strand_id
1 'polypeptide(L)'
;MKKLILKSIKYLFIIFFFSIYGQEKFSNPIIRGGYPDPSICKVGDTFYLVNSSFEYFPGLPIHKSKDLTNWELIGYGLHRKSQVDSTVNLIDVQSNGGIHAPTIRYKDGVYYIITTNVYYDEENKKANMVNFIITAENPAGPWSDPIHILGAPG
;
A
#
# COMPACT_ATOMS: atom_id res chain seq x y z
N MET A 1 15.57 -52.21 28.13
CA MET A 1 14.45 -51.24 28.43
C MET A 1 14.97 -49.82 28.77
N LYS A 2 15.79 -49.62 29.79
CA LYS A 2 16.30 -48.26 30.18
C LYS A 2 16.98 -47.45 29.06
N LYS A 3 17.77 -48.07 28.20
CA LYS A 3 18.48 -47.40 27.07
C LYS A 3 17.50 -46.91 25.96
N LEU A 4 16.39 -47.64 25.73
CA LEU A 4 15.38 -47.29 24.73
C LEU A 4 14.57 -46.08 25.19
N ILE A 5 14.19 -46.07 26.46
CA ILE A 5 13.43 -44.96 27.09
C ILE A 5 14.24 -43.64 27.07
N LEU A 6 15.57 -43.72 27.36
CA LEU A 6 16.44 -42.53 27.31
C LEU A 6 16.62 -41.97 25.86
N LYS A 7 16.64 -42.81 24.84
CA LYS A 7 16.66 -42.36 23.44
C LYS A 7 15.36 -41.66 23.05
N SER A 8 14.21 -42.22 23.42
CA SER A 8 12.90 -41.65 23.15
C SER A 8 12.70 -40.28 23.82
N ILE A 9 13.19 -40.12 25.05
CA ILE A 9 13.15 -38.83 25.77
C ILE A 9 14.00 -37.75 25.08
N LYS A 10 15.19 -38.10 24.54
CA LYS A 10 16.01 -37.16 23.80
C LYS A 10 15.34 -36.65 22.52
N TYR A 11 14.66 -37.52 21.77
CA TYR A 11 13.91 -37.11 20.55
C TYR A 11 12.66 -36.26 20.90
N LEU A 12 11.98 -36.56 22.00
CA LEU A 12 10.86 -35.78 22.50
C LEU A 12 11.30 -34.34 22.86
N PHE A 13 12.47 -34.19 23.49
CA PHE A 13 13.03 -32.89 23.84
C PHE A 13 13.42 -32.07 22.58
N ILE A 14 13.96 -32.72 21.55
CA ILE A 14 14.31 -32.06 20.28
C ILE A 14 13.04 -31.54 19.56
N ILE A 15 11.98 -32.34 19.52
CA ILE A 15 10.71 -31.93 18.91
C ILE A 15 10.09 -30.77 19.68
N PHE A 16 10.18 -30.75 21.01
CA PHE A 16 9.65 -29.67 21.84
C PHE A 16 10.41 -28.34 21.63
N PHE A 17 11.72 -28.39 21.43
CA PHE A 17 12.52 -27.18 21.12
C PHE A 17 12.19 -26.58 19.74
N PHE A 18 11.90 -27.37 18.74
CA PHE A 18 11.50 -26.87 17.42
C PHE A 18 10.12 -26.19 17.42
N SER A 19 9.22 -26.56 18.33
CA SER A 19 7.88 -25.97 18.45
C SER A 19 7.88 -24.57 19.09
N ILE A 20 8.95 -24.17 19.77
CA ILE A 20 9.05 -22.89 20.49
C ILE A 20 9.51 -21.74 19.59
N TYR A 21 10.16 -22.03 18.47
CA TYR A 21 10.68 -21.01 17.55
C TYR A 21 9.69 -20.53 16.47
N GLY A 22 8.42 -20.98 16.50
CA GLY A 22 7.44 -20.78 15.44
C GLY A 22 6.44 -19.66 15.61
N GLN A 23 6.48 -18.87 16.69
CA GLN A 23 5.55 -17.74 16.86
C GLN A 23 6.30 -16.41 16.79
N GLU A 24 6.45 -15.88 15.58
CA GLU A 24 6.75 -14.46 15.44
C GLU A 24 5.56 -13.66 15.98
N LYS A 25 5.80 -12.93 17.08
CA LYS A 25 4.79 -12.04 17.67
C LYS A 25 4.83 -10.74 16.86
N PHE A 26 3.76 -10.45 16.15
CA PHE A 26 3.52 -9.13 15.59
C PHE A 26 2.50 -8.37 16.44
N SER A 27 2.57 -7.05 16.44
CA SER A 27 1.61 -6.18 17.14
C SER A 27 0.80 -5.38 16.13
N ASN A 28 -0.50 -5.22 16.38
CA ASN A 28 -1.35 -4.30 15.64
C ASN A 28 -1.35 -2.90 16.29
N PRO A 29 -1.42 -1.82 15.50
CA PRO A 29 -1.38 -1.83 14.03
C PRO A 29 0.03 -2.11 13.49
N ILE A 30 0.14 -2.85 12.38
CA ILE A 30 1.40 -3.18 11.72
C ILE A 30 2.08 -1.92 11.17
N ILE A 31 1.29 -1.00 10.61
CA ILE A 31 1.71 0.35 10.22
C ILE A 31 0.93 1.34 11.07
N ARG A 32 1.63 2.15 11.85
CA ARG A 32 1.02 3.16 12.72
C ARG A 32 0.71 4.42 11.93
N GLY A 33 -0.50 4.97 12.10
CA GLY A 33 -0.96 6.19 11.45
C GLY A 33 -2.24 5.99 10.65
N GLY A 34 -2.57 6.96 9.81
CA GLY A 34 -3.72 6.93 8.92
C GLY A 34 -3.35 6.34 7.56
N TYR A 35 -3.48 5.03 7.40
CA TYR A 35 -3.21 4.31 6.16
C TYR A 35 -4.42 3.46 5.74
N PRO A 36 -5.52 4.12 5.33
CA PRO A 36 -6.75 3.43 4.93
C PRO A 36 -6.64 2.79 3.54
N ASP A 37 -7.60 1.91 3.22
CA ASP A 37 -7.79 1.29 1.91
C ASP A 37 -6.52 0.65 1.33
N PRO A 38 -5.85 -0.25 2.04
CA PRO A 38 -4.59 -0.82 1.59
C PRO A 38 -4.76 -1.71 0.36
N SER A 39 -3.91 -1.51 -0.65
CA SER A 39 -3.74 -2.40 -1.79
C SER A 39 -2.32 -2.91 -1.85
N ILE A 40 -2.16 -4.21 -2.08
CA ILE A 40 -0.85 -4.89 -2.10
C ILE A 40 -0.61 -5.57 -3.43
N CYS A 41 0.62 -5.48 -3.95
CA CYS A 41 1.14 -6.38 -4.98
C CYS A 41 2.46 -7.01 -4.53
N LYS A 42 2.77 -8.20 -5.08
CA LYS A 42 4.02 -8.91 -4.81
C LYS A 42 4.86 -8.96 -6.08
N VAL A 43 6.15 -8.61 -5.95
CA VAL A 43 7.13 -8.69 -7.05
C VAL A 43 8.37 -9.40 -6.51
N GLY A 44 8.66 -10.58 -7.06
CA GLY A 44 9.67 -11.48 -6.49
C GLY A 44 9.28 -11.87 -5.06
N ASP A 45 10.14 -11.58 -4.10
CA ASP A 45 9.94 -11.84 -2.67
C ASP A 45 9.62 -10.57 -1.86
N THR A 46 9.28 -9.47 -2.54
CA THR A 46 8.93 -8.19 -1.92
C THR A 46 7.46 -7.85 -2.13
N PHE A 47 6.81 -7.40 -1.08
CA PHE A 47 5.45 -6.86 -1.09
C PHE A 47 5.52 -5.34 -1.14
N TYR A 48 4.66 -4.75 -1.96
CA TYR A 48 4.48 -3.31 -2.08
C TYR A 48 3.04 -2.98 -1.74
N LEU A 49 2.85 -1.97 -0.90
CA LEU A 49 1.55 -1.54 -0.40
C LEU A 49 1.37 -0.06 -0.67
N VAL A 50 0.20 0.33 -1.15
CA VAL A 50 -0.24 1.71 -1.30
C VAL A 50 -1.53 1.93 -0.52
N ASN A 51 -1.72 3.13 0.01
CA ASN A 51 -2.90 3.52 0.77
C ASN A 51 -3.54 4.79 0.20
N SER A 52 -4.82 4.98 0.52
CA SER A 52 -5.49 6.29 0.38
C SER A 52 -4.74 7.36 1.18
N SER A 53 -4.78 8.58 0.68
CA SER A 53 -4.19 9.73 1.35
C SER A 53 -5.16 10.89 1.52
N PHE A 54 -6.40 10.74 1.02
CA PHE A 54 -7.41 11.78 1.08
C PHE A 54 -6.88 13.13 0.60
N GLU A 55 -7.10 14.20 1.36
CA GLU A 55 -6.62 15.56 1.09
C GLU A 55 -5.12 15.77 1.35
N TYR A 56 -4.41 14.79 1.89
CA TYR A 56 -3.01 14.97 2.28
C TYR A 56 -2.05 14.89 1.10
N PHE A 57 -1.08 15.81 1.08
CA PHE A 57 0.03 15.82 0.13
C PHE A 57 1.38 15.82 0.89
N PRO A 58 2.37 14.97 0.49
CA PRO A 58 2.38 14.04 -0.64
C PRO A 58 1.34 12.93 -0.49
N GLY A 59 0.73 12.53 -1.61
CA GLY A 59 -0.33 11.51 -1.65
C GLY A 59 0.15 10.14 -2.08
N LEU A 60 -0.67 9.11 -1.82
CA LEU A 60 -0.39 7.72 -2.17
C LEU A 60 0.91 7.21 -1.53
N PRO A 61 1.00 7.12 -0.20
CA PRO A 61 2.18 6.58 0.48
C PRO A 61 2.42 5.12 0.05
N ILE A 62 3.67 4.80 -0.27
CA ILE A 62 4.07 3.48 -0.75
C ILE A 62 5.06 2.87 0.23
N HIS A 63 4.71 1.69 0.71
CA HIS A 63 5.54 0.91 1.62
C HIS A 63 6.02 -0.37 0.94
N LYS A 64 7.14 -0.91 1.39
CA LYS A 64 7.62 -2.24 1.04
C LYS A 64 7.80 -3.12 2.27
N SER A 65 7.67 -4.43 2.09
CA SER A 65 7.93 -5.44 3.12
C SER A 65 8.41 -6.75 2.50
N LYS A 66 9.14 -7.56 3.27
CA LYS A 66 9.52 -8.94 2.93
C LYS A 66 8.65 -9.97 3.66
N ASP A 67 7.94 -9.57 4.72
CA ASP A 67 7.29 -10.46 5.68
C ASP A 67 5.85 -10.07 6.04
N LEU A 68 5.34 -8.97 5.45
CA LEU A 68 4.01 -8.39 5.73
C LEU A 68 3.83 -7.82 7.14
N THR A 69 4.86 -7.85 7.96
CA THR A 69 4.82 -7.35 9.35
C THR A 69 5.71 -6.12 9.55
N ASN A 70 6.85 -6.10 8.88
CA ASN A 70 7.80 -4.99 8.93
C ASN A 70 7.72 -4.20 7.61
N TRP A 71 7.18 -2.98 7.69
CA TRP A 71 6.95 -2.13 6.53
C TRP A 71 7.85 -0.89 6.57
N GLU A 72 8.43 -0.56 5.44
CA GLU A 72 9.27 0.62 5.22
C GLU A 72 8.58 1.55 4.21
N LEU A 73 8.35 2.81 4.58
CA LEU A 73 7.88 3.83 3.65
C LEU A 73 9.02 4.15 2.66
N ILE A 74 8.78 3.95 1.37
CA ILE A 74 9.79 4.12 0.32
C ILE A 74 9.54 5.33 -0.58
N GLY A 75 8.36 5.91 -0.57
CA GLY A 75 8.01 7.05 -1.40
C GLY A 75 6.52 7.31 -1.45
N TYR A 76 6.14 8.16 -2.40
CA TYR A 76 4.77 8.59 -2.62
C TYR A 76 4.45 8.58 -4.12
N GLY A 77 3.26 8.13 -4.48
CA GLY A 77 2.77 8.15 -5.86
C GLY A 77 2.55 9.57 -6.38
N LEU A 78 2.05 10.45 -5.52
CA LEU A 78 1.87 11.88 -5.82
C LEU A 78 2.79 12.71 -4.94
N HIS A 79 3.82 13.30 -5.53
CA HIS A 79 4.85 14.05 -4.77
C HIS A 79 5.37 15.31 -5.50
N ARG A 80 4.93 15.53 -6.74
CA ARG A 80 5.34 16.68 -7.55
C ARG A 80 4.14 17.57 -7.88
N LYS A 81 4.39 18.87 -7.95
CA LYS A 81 3.37 19.85 -8.32
C LYS A 81 2.75 19.58 -9.70
N SER A 82 3.53 19.04 -10.66
CA SER A 82 3.04 18.69 -11.99
C SER A 82 2.01 17.56 -12.00
N GLN A 83 1.93 16.76 -10.94
CA GLN A 83 0.97 15.69 -10.80
C GLN A 83 -0.39 16.16 -10.24
N VAL A 84 -0.47 17.43 -9.82
CA VAL A 84 -1.66 18.00 -9.19
C VAL A 84 -2.15 19.14 -10.08
N ASP A 85 -3.26 18.94 -10.71
CA ASP A 85 -3.95 19.90 -11.58
C ASP A 85 -5.40 20.14 -11.13
N SER A 86 -6.23 20.75 -11.97
CA SER A 86 -7.63 21.00 -11.66
C SER A 86 -8.49 19.73 -11.49
N THR A 87 -8.01 18.58 -11.95
CA THR A 87 -8.72 17.30 -11.91
C THR A 87 -8.16 16.34 -10.86
N VAL A 88 -6.89 16.53 -10.47
CA VAL A 88 -6.27 15.86 -9.30
C VAL A 88 -5.95 16.94 -8.26
N ASN A 89 -6.97 17.66 -7.83
CA ASN A 89 -6.80 18.76 -6.89
C ASN A 89 -6.64 18.24 -5.46
N LEU A 90 -5.51 18.57 -4.84
CA LEU A 90 -5.22 18.31 -3.42
C LEU A 90 -4.94 19.62 -2.64
N ILE A 91 -5.16 20.79 -3.25
CA ILE A 91 -4.91 22.10 -2.63
C ILE A 91 -6.17 22.61 -1.95
N ASP A 92 -7.30 22.57 -2.66
CA ASP A 92 -8.59 23.12 -2.21
C ASP A 92 -9.64 22.03 -2.04
N VAL A 93 -9.22 20.79 -1.74
CA VAL A 93 -10.12 19.67 -1.53
C VAL A 93 -10.69 19.71 -0.12
N GLN A 94 -11.96 19.41 0.00
CA GLN A 94 -12.65 19.35 1.30
C GLN A 94 -12.12 18.20 2.16
N SER A 95 -12.34 18.28 3.47
CA SER A 95 -12.02 17.19 4.40
C SER A 95 -12.68 15.88 3.97
N ASN A 96 -11.93 14.79 4.01
CA ASN A 96 -12.28 13.47 3.49
C ASN A 96 -12.51 13.41 1.97
N GLY A 97 -12.14 14.42 1.21
CA GLY A 97 -12.00 14.36 -0.23
C GLY A 97 -10.59 13.88 -0.63
N GLY A 98 -10.21 14.12 -1.88
CA GLY A 98 -8.87 13.79 -2.40
C GLY A 98 -8.73 12.35 -2.86
N ILE A 99 -7.67 11.68 -2.50
CA ILE A 99 -7.25 10.39 -3.09
C ILE A 99 -7.81 9.21 -2.33
N HIS A 100 -8.64 8.41 -3.01
CA HIS A 100 -9.38 7.29 -2.43
C HIS A 100 -9.03 5.95 -3.08
N ALA A 101 -9.04 4.89 -2.27
CA ALA A 101 -9.05 3.48 -2.64
C ALA A 101 -8.11 3.10 -3.80
N PRO A 102 -6.80 3.33 -3.68
CA PRO A 102 -5.84 3.00 -4.72
C PRO A 102 -5.72 1.49 -4.92
N THR A 103 -5.42 1.09 -6.15
CA THR A 103 -5.05 -0.28 -6.48
C THR A 103 -3.68 -0.30 -7.12
N ILE A 104 -2.73 -1.02 -6.53
CA ILE A 104 -1.38 -1.22 -7.10
C ILE A 104 -1.28 -2.56 -7.82
N ARG A 105 -0.66 -2.57 -9.01
CA ARG A 105 -0.33 -3.77 -9.78
C ARG A 105 1.06 -3.63 -10.39
N TYR A 106 1.65 -4.79 -10.74
CA TYR A 106 2.93 -4.86 -11.44
C TYR A 106 2.80 -5.77 -12.66
N LYS A 107 3.30 -5.30 -13.79
CA LYS A 107 3.35 -6.07 -15.03
C LYS A 107 4.50 -5.60 -15.91
N ASP A 108 5.26 -6.55 -16.45
CA ASP A 108 6.29 -6.33 -17.46
C ASP A 108 7.31 -5.22 -17.11
N GLY A 109 7.76 -5.19 -15.85
CA GLY A 109 8.74 -4.21 -15.37
C GLY A 109 8.14 -2.90 -14.85
N VAL A 110 6.82 -2.70 -14.96
CA VAL A 110 6.15 -1.44 -14.62
C VAL A 110 5.15 -1.64 -13.49
N TYR A 111 5.17 -0.72 -12.52
CA TYR A 111 4.15 -0.57 -11.49
C TYR A 111 3.06 0.37 -11.99
N TYR A 112 1.81 0.03 -11.68
CA TYR A 112 0.61 0.79 -12.01
C TYR A 112 -0.16 1.06 -10.73
N ILE A 113 -0.58 2.30 -10.51
CA ILE A 113 -1.54 2.65 -9.48
C ILE A 113 -2.75 3.29 -10.15
N ILE A 114 -3.93 2.72 -9.92
CA ILE A 114 -5.21 3.31 -10.30
C ILE A 114 -5.89 3.76 -9.01
N THR A 115 -6.45 4.97 -9.03
CA THR A 115 -7.12 5.56 -7.87
C THR A 115 -8.15 6.60 -8.32
N THR A 116 -8.97 7.05 -7.39
CA THR A 116 -9.99 8.06 -7.61
C THR A 116 -9.66 9.33 -6.83
N ASN A 117 -9.70 10.49 -7.48
CA ASN A 117 -9.74 11.78 -6.81
C ASN A 117 -11.21 12.19 -6.61
N VAL A 118 -11.58 12.42 -5.37
CA VAL A 118 -12.92 12.85 -4.97
C VAL A 118 -12.86 14.29 -4.50
N TYR A 119 -13.56 15.18 -5.16
CA TYR A 119 -13.64 16.59 -4.78
C TYR A 119 -15.04 17.16 -4.97
N TYR A 120 -15.37 18.19 -4.22
CA TYR A 120 -16.61 18.90 -4.37
C TYR A 120 -16.42 20.11 -5.27
N ASP A 121 -17.22 20.17 -6.31
CA ASP A 121 -17.28 21.31 -7.22
C ASP A 121 -18.27 22.33 -6.66
N GLU A 122 -17.76 23.40 -6.08
CA GLU A 122 -18.56 24.46 -5.46
C GLU A 122 -19.43 25.22 -6.48
N GLU A 123 -18.96 25.34 -7.73
CA GLU A 123 -19.67 26.02 -8.79
C GLU A 123 -20.89 25.23 -9.22
N ASN A 124 -20.72 23.93 -9.44
CA ASN A 124 -21.79 23.02 -9.87
C ASN A 124 -22.52 22.35 -8.70
N LYS A 125 -22.08 22.57 -7.47
CA LYS A 125 -22.64 22.01 -6.22
C LYS A 125 -22.81 20.50 -6.25
N LYS A 126 -21.78 19.80 -6.73
CA LYS A 126 -21.78 18.33 -6.81
C LYS A 126 -20.42 17.73 -6.47
N ALA A 127 -20.44 16.51 -5.97
CA ALA A 127 -19.25 15.71 -5.86
C ALA A 127 -18.82 15.23 -7.25
N ASN A 128 -17.52 15.33 -7.54
CA ASN A 128 -16.89 14.76 -8.71
C ASN A 128 -15.96 13.61 -8.28
N MET A 129 -15.91 12.58 -9.12
CA MET A 129 -15.01 11.44 -8.97
C MET A 129 -14.24 11.28 -10.27
N VAL A 130 -12.94 11.48 -10.20
CA VAL A 130 -12.05 11.40 -11.37
C VAL A 130 -11.05 10.27 -11.16
N ASN A 131 -11.21 9.23 -11.95
CA ASN A 131 -10.28 8.11 -11.96
C ASN A 131 -9.04 8.45 -12.78
N PHE A 132 -7.88 8.09 -12.27
CA PHE A 132 -6.62 8.25 -12.99
C PHE A 132 -5.66 7.09 -12.72
N ILE A 133 -4.67 6.95 -13.57
CA ILE A 133 -3.58 6.00 -13.46
C ILE A 133 -2.25 6.74 -13.46
N ILE A 134 -1.32 6.27 -12.62
CA ILE A 134 0.09 6.65 -12.65
C ILE A 134 0.95 5.39 -12.78
N THR A 135 2.13 5.53 -13.35
CA THR A 135 3.07 4.43 -13.59
C THR A 135 4.48 4.76 -13.14
N ALA A 136 5.25 3.72 -12.78
CA ALA A 136 6.68 3.83 -12.48
C ALA A 136 7.40 2.51 -12.74
N GLU A 137 8.65 2.56 -13.16
CA GLU A 137 9.53 1.39 -13.20
C GLU A 137 10.11 1.07 -11.83
N ASN A 138 10.31 2.09 -10.99
CA ASN A 138 10.75 1.94 -9.61
C ASN A 138 9.58 2.27 -8.66
N PRO A 139 9.21 1.37 -7.73
CA PRO A 139 8.10 1.62 -6.81
C PRO A 139 8.32 2.80 -5.86
N ALA A 140 9.57 3.19 -5.61
CA ALA A 140 9.88 4.42 -4.86
C ALA A 140 9.71 5.69 -5.70
N GLY A 141 9.46 5.56 -7.01
CA GLY A 141 9.34 6.64 -7.96
C GLY A 141 10.63 6.92 -8.79
N PRO A 142 10.63 7.96 -9.64
CA PRO A 142 9.52 8.88 -9.83
C PRO A 142 8.32 8.23 -10.52
N TRP A 143 7.12 8.58 -10.08
CA TRP A 143 5.86 8.19 -10.71
C TRP A 143 5.51 9.18 -11.82
N SER A 144 4.83 8.70 -12.87
CA SER A 144 4.36 9.54 -13.98
C SER A 144 3.38 10.63 -13.50
N ASP A 145 3.11 11.59 -14.34
CA ASP A 145 1.95 12.44 -14.19
C ASP A 145 0.67 11.61 -14.41
N PRO A 146 -0.47 12.00 -13.80
CA PRO A 146 -1.73 11.28 -13.93
C PRO A 146 -2.25 11.22 -15.37
N ILE A 147 -2.74 10.05 -15.75
CA ILE A 147 -3.49 9.84 -16.98
C ILE A 147 -4.93 9.58 -16.60
N HIS A 148 -5.84 10.48 -16.96
CA HIS A 148 -7.24 10.38 -16.59
C HIS A 148 -7.95 9.27 -17.36
N ILE A 149 -8.78 8.49 -16.65
CA ILE A 149 -9.62 7.43 -17.20
C ILE A 149 -11.01 8.01 -17.42
N LEU A 150 -11.30 8.36 -18.67
CA LEU A 150 -12.59 8.96 -19.03
C LEU A 150 -13.70 7.93 -19.12
N GLY A 151 -14.91 8.30 -18.63
CA GLY A 151 -16.11 7.48 -18.75
C GLY A 151 -16.19 6.28 -17.78
N ALA A 152 -15.23 6.11 -16.90
CA ALA A 152 -15.35 5.13 -15.82
C ALA A 152 -16.10 5.76 -14.64
N PRO A 153 -17.13 5.07 -14.06
CA PRO A 153 -17.73 5.52 -12.81
C PRO A 153 -16.68 5.48 -11.70
N GLY A 154 -16.68 6.49 -10.83
CA GLY A 154 -15.86 6.54 -9.63
C GLY A 154 -16.39 5.63 -8.52
#